data_d3873dc1a6633fac05ffe3462200914d
#
_entry.id   d3873dc1a6633fac05ffe3462200914d
#
_cell.length_a   1.000
_cell.length_b   1.000
_cell.length_c   1.000
_cell.angle_alpha   90.00
_cell.angle_beta   90.00
_cell.angle_gamma   90.00
#
_symmetry.space_group_name_H-M   'P 1'
#
loop_
_entity.id
_entity.type
_entity.pdbx_description
1 polymer ?
#
loop_
_entity_poly.entity_id
_entity_poly.type
_entity_poly.pdbx_seq_one_letter_code
_entity_poly.pdbx_strand_id
1 'polypeptide(L)'
;MVERDKKIEKLLSFPGGAQQPPGLVASAAKMVPFTFLSIIIVGILAFGIVDRGPWTGPDTTGTALIKFCLSAFKQNSPPACFFPNLYGIKLEHEAPLFFFIAAYIISAAEQAYLFIFGDSLPLEYVDDFGRILQVLCILVALIFLWLGTKILGLRRESRPSDPLGIGPDASTFGNNLGTCAVLLTLSCLGLVSRWHEVGSEGFSFLFQAVCFFAMCQGPEKPKESAVIFSVGLVALFFGTSVHVSLSILLAAIFIFLFIYPWTLVKKSFLRSTFYFLSSTTLIVVLVYQSDESQNFYLWINGQLNLFELRPFYVVKNWLWTWWPLWPICLVMLYNLIKFEKFNQPHLKFLGILLIAQSFFPLMGLLTNNGQKFVPIVPLTVMAAFGLLFLPKIVADLLDWFALSLFTFLGFIVWFYWIALHSGLPVEVFANITRAAPGISKVINTNDLILGVIISLFWIYLILWRLKFIHPNIWRPVVLSAGGLGLTWALLITLWGPALNINRGYQNIQALLELVRNETVCINRDDKKLIAIVAAHSETKIVPFNRNLNKNLCRYLLVRGTPTYASVEEQTWIKLSDAYRKSDSKKREPFTLYSRN
;
A
#
# COMPACT_ATOMS: atom_id res chain seq x y z
N MET A 1 -16.17 36.31 -30.14
CA MET A 1 -16.93 35.34 -29.34
C MET A 1 -17.04 33.99 -30.05
N VAL A 2 -17.56 33.96 -31.28
CA VAL A 2 -17.75 32.72 -32.07
C VAL A 2 -16.44 31.95 -32.35
N GLU A 3 -15.33 32.62 -32.55
CA GLU A 3 -14.01 31.97 -32.78
C GLU A 3 -13.39 31.39 -31.51
N ARG A 4 -13.68 31.98 -30.36
CA ARG A 4 -13.29 31.50 -29.03
C ARG A 4 -14.10 30.25 -28.66
N ASP A 5 -15.38 30.22 -29.01
CA ASP A 5 -16.27 29.07 -28.78
C ASP A 5 -15.90 27.89 -29.69
N LYS A 6 -15.53 28.11 -30.94
CA LYS A 6 -15.01 27.08 -31.86
C LYS A 6 -13.66 26.51 -31.41
N LYS A 7 -12.79 27.36 -30.84
CA LYS A 7 -11.49 26.89 -30.28
C LYS A 7 -11.69 26.12 -28.99
N ILE A 8 -12.67 26.48 -28.17
CA ILE A 8 -13.10 25.78 -26.97
C ILE A 8 -13.76 24.44 -27.34
N GLU A 9 -14.62 24.41 -28.36
CA GLU A 9 -15.27 23.22 -28.88
C GLU A 9 -14.27 22.20 -29.45
N LYS A 10 -13.22 22.67 -30.13
CA LYS A 10 -12.11 21.85 -30.64
C LYS A 10 -11.19 21.31 -29.52
N LEU A 11 -11.07 22.05 -28.41
CA LEU A 11 -10.36 21.62 -27.19
C LEU A 11 -11.16 20.62 -26.34
N LEU A 12 -12.49 20.67 -26.43
CA LEU A 12 -13.42 19.85 -25.64
C LEU A 12 -13.80 18.53 -26.32
N SER A 13 -13.44 18.32 -27.58
CA SER A 13 -13.71 17.06 -28.27
C SER A 13 -12.69 16.01 -27.86
N PHE A 14 -13.18 14.87 -27.37
CA PHE A 14 -12.33 13.68 -27.13
C PHE A 14 -11.62 13.25 -28.41
N PRO A 15 -10.41 12.65 -28.33
CA PRO A 15 -9.79 12.00 -29.47
C PRO A 15 -10.74 10.92 -30.02
N GLY A 16 -11.22 11.09 -31.26
CA GLY A 16 -12.26 10.24 -31.83
C GLY A 16 -13.69 10.66 -31.49
N GLY A 17 -13.91 11.83 -30.88
CA GLY A 17 -15.22 12.30 -30.41
C GLY A 17 -16.30 12.43 -31.45
N ALA A 18 -15.97 12.59 -32.73
CA ALA A 18 -16.93 12.54 -33.82
C ALA A 18 -17.33 11.12 -34.27
N GLN A 19 -16.67 10.11 -33.76
CA GLN A 19 -16.84 8.71 -34.19
C GLN A 19 -17.02 7.71 -33.02
N GLN A 20 -17.21 8.17 -31.78
CA GLN A 20 -17.55 7.23 -30.71
C GLN A 20 -18.97 6.71 -30.97
N PRO A 21 -19.13 5.37 -31.04
CA PRO A 21 -20.48 4.83 -31.27
C PRO A 21 -21.39 5.20 -30.10
N PRO A 22 -22.66 5.53 -30.38
CA PRO A 22 -23.65 5.90 -29.34
C PRO A 22 -23.73 4.93 -28.18
N GLY A 23 -23.41 3.66 -28.40
CA GLY A 23 -23.32 2.62 -27.38
C GLY A 23 -22.24 2.85 -26.32
N LEU A 24 -21.16 3.54 -26.64
CA LEU A 24 -20.07 3.85 -25.71
C LEU A 24 -20.50 4.91 -24.69
N VAL A 25 -21.17 5.93 -25.16
CA VAL A 25 -21.74 7.01 -24.33
C VAL A 25 -22.87 6.46 -23.45
N ALA A 26 -23.74 5.62 -24.00
CA ALA A 26 -24.82 4.97 -23.26
C ALA A 26 -24.29 3.95 -22.22
N SER A 27 -23.19 3.25 -22.51
CA SER A 27 -22.59 2.32 -21.53
C SER A 27 -21.88 3.03 -20.38
N ALA A 28 -21.33 4.22 -20.62
CA ALA A 28 -20.76 5.07 -19.57
C ALA A 28 -21.83 5.62 -18.60
N ALA A 29 -23.11 5.65 -19.04
CA ALA A 29 -24.25 6.06 -18.20
C ALA A 29 -24.66 4.99 -17.18
N LYS A 30 -24.31 3.71 -17.38
CA LYS A 30 -24.68 2.64 -16.46
C LYS A 30 -23.74 2.63 -15.26
N MET A 31 -24.31 2.78 -14.06
CA MET A 31 -23.56 2.73 -12.82
C MET A 31 -23.16 1.29 -12.46
N VAL A 32 -21.99 1.13 -11.87
CA VAL A 32 -21.64 -0.12 -11.18
C VAL A 32 -22.52 -0.28 -9.95
N PRO A 33 -23.18 -1.42 -9.73
CA PRO A 33 -23.98 -1.62 -8.55
C PRO A 33 -23.15 -1.43 -7.28
N PHE A 34 -23.67 -0.64 -6.34
CA PHE A 34 -22.97 -0.35 -5.07
C PHE A 34 -22.65 -1.63 -4.28
N THR A 35 -23.52 -2.64 -4.36
CA THR A 35 -23.32 -3.95 -3.74
C THR A 35 -22.05 -4.63 -4.25
N PHE A 36 -21.76 -4.58 -5.55
CA PHE A 36 -20.54 -5.14 -6.11
C PHE A 36 -19.30 -4.40 -5.59
N LEU A 37 -19.36 -3.08 -5.60
CA LEU A 37 -18.26 -2.26 -5.08
C LEU A 37 -17.97 -2.59 -3.62
N SER A 38 -19.00 -2.67 -2.78
CA SER A 38 -18.86 -3.00 -1.36
C SER A 38 -18.26 -4.39 -1.14
N ILE A 39 -18.76 -5.41 -1.85
CA ILE A 39 -18.24 -6.79 -1.72
C ILE A 39 -16.80 -6.88 -2.19
N ILE A 40 -16.41 -6.19 -3.28
CA ILE A 40 -15.04 -6.16 -3.76
C ILE A 40 -14.11 -5.49 -2.74
N ILE A 41 -14.53 -4.35 -2.17
CA ILE A 41 -13.76 -3.66 -1.12
C ILE A 41 -13.58 -4.56 0.09
N VAL A 42 -14.65 -5.19 0.59
CA VAL A 42 -14.59 -6.12 1.72
C VAL A 42 -13.72 -7.34 1.38
N GLY A 43 -13.90 -7.93 0.21
CA GLY A 43 -13.11 -9.09 -0.24
C GLY A 43 -11.61 -8.81 -0.32
N ILE A 44 -11.22 -7.58 -0.68
CA ILE A 44 -9.80 -7.20 -0.73
C ILE A 44 -9.30 -6.78 0.65
N LEU A 45 -10.02 -5.97 1.40
CA LEU A 45 -9.48 -5.27 2.56
C LEU A 45 -9.75 -5.95 3.90
N ALA A 46 -10.85 -6.72 4.05
CA ALA A 46 -11.17 -7.36 5.33
C ALA A 46 -10.43 -8.68 5.56
N PHE A 47 -10.14 -9.44 4.48
CA PHE A 47 -9.49 -10.74 4.61
C PHE A 47 -7.96 -10.61 4.78
N GLY A 48 -7.44 -11.13 5.88
CA GLY A 48 -6.01 -11.11 6.22
C GLY A 48 -5.61 -9.96 7.15
N ILE A 49 -6.56 -9.32 7.82
CA ILE A 49 -6.30 -8.34 8.90
C ILE A 49 -5.95 -9.07 10.18
N VAL A 50 -6.77 -10.04 10.59
CA VAL A 50 -6.65 -10.78 11.85
C VAL A 50 -6.02 -12.16 11.66
N ASP A 51 -5.56 -12.76 12.74
CA ASP A 51 -4.97 -14.10 12.79
C ASP A 51 -3.78 -14.31 11.84
N ARG A 52 -3.05 -13.25 11.59
CA ARG A 52 -1.90 -13.26 10.70
C ARG A 52 -0.67 -12.65 11.36
N GLY A 53 0.41 -13.42 11.48
CA GLY A 53 1.72 -12.87 11.86
C GLY A 53 2.34 -12.00 10.75
N PRO A 54 3.38 -11.21 11.07
CA PRO A 54 4.16 -10.51 10.05
C PRO A 54 4.84 -11.47 9.08
N TRP A 55 4.60 -11.29 7.75
CA TRP A 55 5.14 -12.18 6.71
C TRP A 55 6.33 -11.61 5.96
N THR A 56 6.50 -10.31 5.95
CA THR A 56 7.54 -9.62 5.18
C THR A 56 8.41 -8.77 6.09
N GLY A 57 9.59 -8.38 5.60
CA GLY A 57 10.49 -7.50 6.35
C GLY A 57 9.84 -6.17 6.75
N PRO A 58 9.16 -5.46 5.84
CA PRO A 58 8.46 -4.22 6.20
C PRO A 58 7.37 -4.41 7.26
N ASP A 59 6.54 -5.46 7.13
CA ASP A 59 5.50 -5.82 8.09
C ASP A 59 6.11 -6.07 9.49
N THR A 60 7.22 -6.82 9.53
CA THR A 60 7.97 -7.08 10.77
C THR A 60 8.56 -5.82 11.38
N THR A 61 9.17 -4.95 10.55
CA THR A 61 9.76 -3.70 11.03
C THR A 61 8.69 -2.75 11.57
N GLY A 62 7.55 -2.65 10.87
CA GLY A 62 6.43 -1.81 11.30
C GLY A 62 5.86 -2.26 12.63
N THR A 63 5.61 -3.56 12.81
CA THR A 63 5.18 -4.14 14.08
C THR A 63 6.19 -3.88 15.21
N ALA A 64 7.49 -4.08 14.93
CA ALA A 64 8.56 -3.82 15.91
C ALA A 64 8.59 -2.36 16.37
N LEU A 65 8.44 -1.40 15.43
CA LEU A 65 8.39 0.02 15.75
C LEU A 65 7.19 0.40 16.59
N ILE A 66 6.00 -0.13 16.28
CA ILE A 66 4.80 0.11 17.08
C ILE A 66 4.99 -0.43 18.51
N LYS A 67 5.48 -1.69 18.67
CA LYS A 67 5.73 -2.29 19.98
C LYS A 67 6.78 -1.50 20.78
N PHE A 68 7.83 -1.04 20.13
CA PHE A 68 8.83 -0.17 20.76
C PHE A 68 8.23 1.15 21.24
N CYS A 69 7.41 1.81 20.41
CA CYS A 69 6.70 3.03 20.82
C CYS A 69 5.72 2.79 21.98
N LEU A 70 5.00 1.67 21.98
CA LEU A 70 4.13 1.30 23.11
C LEU A 70 4.90 1.17 24.40
N SER A 71 6.11 0.57 24.37
CA SER A 71 6.97 0.50 25.55
C SER A 71 7.44 1.87 26.04
N ALA A 72 7.74 2.80 25.11
CA ALA A 72 8.11 4.17 25.45
C ALA A 72 6.94 4.94 26.08
N PHE A 73 5.70 4.75 25.59
CA PHE A 73 4.51 5.34 26.23
C PHE A 73 4.29 4.82 27.64
N LYS A 74 4.47 3.53 27.89
CA LYS A 74 4.37 2.94 29.24
C LYS A 74 5.43 3.49 30.19
N GLN A 75 6.58 3.92 29.70
CA GLN A 75 7.67 4.54 30.45
C GLN A 75 7.55 6.08 30.57
N ASN A 76 6.43 6.67 30.15
CA ASN A 76 6.19 8.12 30.12
C ASN A 76 7.25 8.90 29.32
N SER A 77 7.82 8.30 28.28
CA SER A 77 8.80 8.93 27.38
C SER A 77 8.36 8.90 25.90
N PRO A 78 7.15 9.41 25.55
CA PRO A 78 6.65 9.36 24.17
C PRO A 78 7.57 9.99 23.12
N PRO A 79 8.25 11.13 23.38
CA PRO A 79 9.13 11.73 22.38
C PRO A 79 10.25 10.81 21.91
N ALA A 80 10.76 9.92 22.76
CA ALA A 80 11.88 9.03 22.45
C ALA A 80 11.60 8.04 21.30
N CYS A 81 10.32 7.80 20.96
CA CYS A 81 9.95 6.90 19.86
C CYS A 81 9.44 7.64 18.60
N PHE A 82 9.36 8.99 18.59
CA PHE A 82 8.85 9.70 17.43
C PHE A 82 9.70 9.43 16.18
N PHE A 83 11.03 9.50 16.30
CA PHE A 83 11.90 9.09 15.20
C PHE A 83 12.20 7.59 15.28
N PRO A 84 12.03 6.84 14.14
CA PRO A 84 12.17 5.38 14.13
C PRO A 84 13.50 4.90 14.68
N ASN A 85 13.45 4.24 15.82
CA ASN A 85 14.59 3.75 16.55
C ASN A 85 14.22 2.38 17.16
N LEU A 86 15.11 1.40 17.05
CA LEU A 86 14.98 0.11 17.72
C LEU A 86 16.24 -0.16 18.56
N TYR A 87 16.10 -0.10 19.88
CA TYR A 87 17.21 -0.37 20.80
C TYR A 87 18.49 0.45 20.52
N GLY A 88 18.33 1.75 20.21
CA GLY A 88 19.45 2.66 19.87
C GLY A 88 19.94 2.56 18.43
N ILE A 89 19.29 1.76 17.59
CA ILE A 89 19.59 1.66 16.16
C ILE A 89 18.57 2.49 15.38
N LYS A 90 19.07 3.50 14.70
CA LYS A 90 18.23 4.41 13.93
C LYS A 90 17.83 3.80 12.59
N LEU A 91 16.52 3.82 12.33
CA LEU A 91 15.92 3.39 11.07
C LEU A 91 15.58 4.62 10.23
N GLU A 92 16.61 5.27 9.72
CA GLU A 92 16.55 6.58 9.04
C GLU A 92 15.62 6.61 7.82
N HIS A 93 15.31 5.43 7.26
CA HIS A 93 14.47 5.29 6.06
C HIS A 93 12.98 5.07 6.36
N GLU A 94 12.65 4.83 7.63
CA GLU A 94 11.26 4.62 8.03
C GLU A 94 10.59 5.96 8.39
N ALA A 95 9.29 6.04 8.13
CA ALA A 95 8.50 7.24 8.38
C ALA A 95 8.11 7.34 9.86
N PRO A 96 8.33 8.49 10.54
CA PRO A 96 8.05 8.59 11.97
C PRO A 96 6.55 8.61 12.31
N LEU A 97 5.76 9.37 11.58
CA LEU A 97 4.42 9.77 12.02
C LEU A 97 3.42 8.61 12.08
N PHE A 98 3.47 7.67 11.12
CA PHE A 98 2.53 6.54 11.09
C PHE A 98 2.67 5.65 12.33
N PHE A 99 3.89 5.24 12.68
CA PHE A 99 4.14 4.33 13.80
C PHE A 99 3.83 4.99 15.14
N PHE A 100 4.12 6.28 15.26
CA PHE A 100 3.78 7.07 16.45
C PHE A 100 2.26 7.16 16.65
N ILE A 101 1.50 7.51 15.59
CA ILE A 101 0.04 7.57 15.65
C ILE A 101 -0.55 6.19 15.95
N ALA A 102 -0.04 5.15 15.31
CA ALA A 102 -0.49 3.77 15.54
C ALA A 102 -0.29 3.37 17.01
N ALA A 103 0.90 3.60 17.56
CA ALA A 103 1.19 3.31 18.95
C ALA A 103 0.31 4.14 19.91
N TYR A 104 0.06 5.42 19.61
CA TYR A 104 -0.82 6.26 20.42
C TYR A 104 -2.27 5.72 20.45
N ILE A 105 -2.82 5.36 19.28
CA ILE A 105 -4.18 4.81 19.19
C ILE A 105 -4.26 3.48 19.92
N ILE A 106 -3.27 2.59 19.76
CA ILE A 106 -3.24 1.29 20.43
C ILE A 106 -3.09 1.47 21.96
N SER A 107 -2.27 2.41 22.41
CA SER A 107 -2.14 2.72 23.84
C SER A 107 -3.45 3.22 24.44
N ALA A 108 -4.18 4.07 23.71
CA ALA A 108 -5.51 4.51 24.14
C ALA A 108 -6.53 3.35 24.16
N ALA A 109 -6.47 2.46 23.17
CA ALA A 109 -7.30 1.25 23.14
C ALA A 109 -6.94 0.27 24.29
N GLU A 110 -5.66 0.11 24.62
CA GLU A 110 -5.20 -0.70 25.76
C GLU A 110 -5.74 -0.13 27.10
N GLN A 111 -5.69 1.19 27.28
CA GLN A 111 -6.26 1.82 28.48
C GLN A 111 -7.78 1.62 28.58
N ALA A 112 -8.50 1.75 27.45
CA ALA A 112 -9.94 1.48 27.41
C ALA A 112 -10.26 0.00 27.69
N TYR A 113 -9.48 -0.93 27.13
CA TYR A 113 -9.63 -2.35 27.35
C TYR A 113 -9.39 -2.73 28.84
N LEU A 114 -8.33 -2.18 29.44
CA LEU A 114 -8.02 -2.34 30.85
C LEU A 114 -9.15 -1.80 31.75
N PHE A 115 -9.72 -0.65 31.41
CA PHE A 115 -10.84 -0.07 32.15
C PHE A 115 -12.12 -0.91 32.08
N ILE A 116 -12.41 -1.54 30.91
CA ILE A 116 -13.64 -2.32 30.69
C ILE A 116 -13.50 -3.76 31.22
N PHE A 117 -12.37 -4.40 30.98
CA PHE A 117 -12.17 -5.84 31.24
C PHE A 117 -11.26 -6.14 32.42
N GLY A 118 -10.56 -5.14 32.96
CA GLY A 118 -9.63 -5.30 34.10
C GLY A 118 -8.33 -6.04 33.77
N ASP A 119 -8.03 -6.26 32.49
CA ASP A 119 -6.84 -6.99 32.03
C ASP A 119 -6.11 -6.23 30.92
N SER A 120 -4.83 -6.54 30.71
CA SER A 120 -4.04 -5.90 29.65
C SER A 120 -4.35 -6.50 28.28
N LEU A 121 -4.31 -5.66 27.24
CA LEU A 121 -4.49 -6.11 25.85
C LEU A 121 -3.36 -7.10 25.49
N PRO A 122 -3.67 -8.34 25.04
CA PRO A 122 -2.65 -9.27 24.61
C PRO A 122 -1.78 -8.73 23.48
N LEU A 123 -0.47 -9.01 23.53
CA LEU A 123 0.51 -8.47 22.57
C LEU A 123 0.23 -8.88 21.10
N GLU A 124 -0.46 -10.01 20.94
CA GLU A 124 -0.86 -10.54 19.61
C GLU A 124 -1.80 -9.59 18.86
N TYR A 125 -2.66 -8.86 19.58
CA TYR A 125 -3.58 -7.90 18.98
C TYR A 125 -2.90 -6.63 18.47
N VAL A 126 -1.67 -6.32 18.89
CA VAL A 126 -0.94 -5.14 18.41
C VAL A 126 -0.72 -5.20 16.90
N ASP A 127 -0.42 -6.40 16.37
CA ASP A 127 -0.23 -6.63 14.95
C ASP A 127 -1.53 -6.41 14.17
N ASP A 128 -2.65 -6.91 14.69
CA ASP A 128 -3.97 -6.78 14.10
C ASP A 128 -4.45 -5.32 14.12
N PHE A 129 -4.26 -4.60 15.23
CA PHE A 129 -4.57 -3.17 15.31
C PHE A 129 -3.75 -2.34 14.33
N GLY A 130 -2.45 -2.63 14.16
CA GLY A 130 -1.60 -1.99 13.17
C GLY A 130 -2.13 -2.18 11.74
N ARG A 131 -2.62 -3.38 11.39
CA ARG A 131 -3.24 -3.69 10.10
C ARG A 131 -4.60 -3.03 9.93
N ILE A 132 -5.42 -3.02 10.98
CA ILE A 132 -6.71 -2.30 10.96
C ILE A 132 -6.48 -0.83 10.63
N LEU A 133 -5.51 -0.18 11.28
CA LEU A 133 -5.19 1.21 11.02
C LEU A 133 -4.71 1.42 9.58
N GLN A 134 -3.86 0.52 9.06
CA GLN A 134 -3.41 0.53 7.67
C GLN A 134 -4.60 0.46 6.70
N VAL A 135 -5.51 -0.49 6.91
CA VAL A 135 -6.72 -0.67 6.08
C VAL A 135 -7.64 0.54 6.18
N LEU A 136 -7.80 1.14 7.36
CA LEU A 136 -8.57 2.38 7.52
C LEU A 136 -7.96 3.54 6.74
N CYS A 137 -6.63 3.70 6.76
CA CYS A 137 -5.95 4.69 5.93
C CYS A 137 -6.24 4.47 4.43
N ILE A 138 -6.22 3.22 3.98
CA ILE A 138 -6.52 2.87 2.59
C ILE A 138 -7.98 3.17 2.23
N LEU A 139 -8.93 2.82 3.10
CA LEU A 139 -10.35 3.13 2.88
C LEU A 139 -10.58 4.63 2.72
N VAL A 140 -10.01 5.44 3.62
CA VAL A 140 -10.11 6.90 3.55
C VAL A 140 -9.39 7.43 2.30
N ALA A 141 -8.25 6.86 1.92
CA ALA A 141 -7.55 7.20 0.67
C ALA A 141 -8.43 6.95 -0.57
N LEU A 142 -9.12 5.81 -0.63
CA LEU A 142 -10.05 5.49 -1.72
C LEU A 142 -11.22 6.48 -1.80
N ILE A 143 -11.71 6.97 -0.66
CA ILE A 143 -12.76 8.02 -0.62
C ILE A 143 -12.21 9.33 -1.21
N PHE A 144 -11.03 9.79 -0.80
CA PHE A 144 -10.44 11.03 -1.34
C PHE A 144 -10.06 10.88 -2.82
N LEU A 145 -9.59 9.71 -3.25
CA LEU A 145 -9.34 9.38 -4.64
C LEU A 145 -10.62 9.48 -5.47
N TRP A 146 -11.71 8.87 -4.96
CA TRP A 146 -13.03 8.94 -5.59
C TRP A 146 -13.53 10.38 -5.71
N LEU A 147 -13.48 11.17 -4.62
CA LEU A 147 -13.89 12.57 -4.59
C LEU A 147 -13.09 13.43 -5.56
N GLY A 148 -11.76 13.32 -5.56
CA GLY A 148 -10.89 14.07 -6.46
C GLY A 148 -11.14 13.72 -7.92
N THR A 149 -11.28 12.43 -8.24
CA THR A 149 -11.59 11.95 -9.60
C THR A 149 -12.98 12.39 -10.06
N LYS A 150 -13.98 12.35 -9.17
CA LYS A 150 -15.31 12.88 -9.44
C LYS A 150 -15.27 14.37 -9.80
N ILE A 151 -14.56 15.20 -9.04
CA ILE A 151 -14.42 16.64 -9.32
C ILE A 151 -13.79 16.86 -10.69
N LEU A 152 -12.76 16.11 -11.07
CA LEU A 152 -12.20 16.18 -12.43
C LEU A 152 -13.22 15.76 -13.49
N GLY A 153 -14.01 14.70 -13.24
CA GLY A 153 -15.05 14.21 -14.14
C GLY A 153 -16.23 15.18 -14.30
N LEU A 154 -16.52 16.02 -13.29
CA LEU A 154 -17.56 17.06 -13.37
C LEU A 154 -17.18 18.20 -14.31
N ARG A 155 -15.89 18.41 -14.60
CA ARG A 155 -15.42 19.50 -15.45
C ARG A 155 -15.82 19.28 -16.89
N ARG A 156 -16.23 20.37 -17.56
CA ARG A 156 -16.70 20.29 -18.93
C ARG A 156 -15.65 19.77 -19.91
N GLU A 157 -14.39 20.13 -19.69
CA GLU A 157 -13.26 19.73 -20.53
C GLU A 157 -12.89 18.25 -20.42
N SER A 158 -13.36 17.55 -19.40
CA SER A 158 -13.07 16.13 -19.16
C SER A 158 -14.14 15.19 -19.68
N ARG A 159 -15.31 15.73 -20.03
CA ARG A 159 -16.44 14.93 -20.48
C ARG A 159 -16.40 14.68 -21.99
N PRO A 160 -16.84 13.49 -22.45
CA PRO A 160 -17.01 13.24 -23.89
C PRO A 160 -18.00 14.23 -24.49
N SER A 161 -17.75 14.60 -25.73
CA SER A 161 -18.73 15.40 -26.49
C SER A 161 -19.98 14.56 -26.73
N ASP A 162 -21.12 15.09 -26.34
CA ASP A 162 -22.44 14.46 -26.52
C ASP A 162 -23.38 15.41 -27.23
N PRO A 163 -23.29 15.51 -28.59
CA PRO A 163 -24.12 16.41 -29.35
C PRO A 163 -25.61 16.04 -29.37
N LEU A 164 -25.95 14.78 -29.05
CA LEU A 164 -27.32 14.30 -29.05
C LEU A 164 -27.96 14.27 -27.65
N GLY A 165 -27.19 14.56 -26.59
CA GLY A 165 -27.68 14.53 -25.21
C GLY A 165 -28.09 13.15 -24.69
N ILE A 166 -27.56 12.07 -25.27
CA ILE A 166 -27.89 10.68 -24.93
C ILE A 166 -26.96 10.17 -23.81
N GLY A 167 -25.86 10.86 -23.55
CA GLY A 167 -24.84 10.49 -22.57
C GLY A 167 -25.26 10.77 -21.13
N PRO A 168 -24.43 10.33 -20.18
CA PRO A 168 -24.68 10.58 -18.77
C PRO A 168 -24.59 12.08 -18.46
N ASP A 169 -25.39 12.52 -17.51
CA ASP A 169 -25.22 13.84 -16.92
C ASP A 169 -23.85 13.97 -16.23
N ALA A 170 -23.41 15.20 -15.96
CA ALA A 170 -22.11 15.47 -15.39
C ALA A 170 -21.87 14.73 -14.05
N SER A 171 -22.92 14.66 -13.22
CA SER A 171 -22.82 13.99 -11.90
C SER A 171 -22.64 12.49 -12.05
N THR A 172 -23.43 11.85 -12.90
CA THR A 172 -23.33 10.41 -13.18
C THR A 172 -21.98 10.06 -13.80
N PHE A 173 -21.49 10.86 -14.76
CA PHE A 173 -20.17 10.64 -15.34
C PHE A 173 -19.05 10.76 -14.31
N GLY A 174 -19.06 11.80 -13.48
CA GLY A 174 -18.07 12.00 -12.42
C GLY A 174 -18.08 10.87 -11.38
N ASN A 175 -19.28 10.42 -10.95
CA ASN A 175 -19.44 9.30 -10.03
C ASN A 175 -18.88 7.98 -10.60
N ASN A 176 -19.20 7.69 -11.86
CA ASN A 176 -18.72 6.50 -12.55
C ASN A 176 -17.20 6.50 -12.71
N LEU A 177 -16.62 7.65 -13.05
CA LEU A 177 -15.17 7.79 -13.20
C LEU A 177 -14.46 7.61 -11.85
N GLY A 178 -15.00 8.19 -10.77
CA GLY A 178 -14.50 7.99 -9.41
C GLY A 178 -14.55 6.52 -8.99
N THR A 179 -15.69 5.85 -9.22
CA THR A 179 -15.84 4.42 -8.92
C THR A 179 -14.87 3.57 -9.73
N CYS A 180 -14.65 3.94 -10.99
CA CYS A 180 -13.69 3.28 -11.84
C CYS A 180 -12.24 3.42 -11.31
N ALA A 181 -11.85 4.62 -10.86
CA ALA A 181 -10.54 4.83 -10.24
C ALA A 181 -10.35 3.97 -8.99
N VAL A 182 -11.35 3.85 -8.13
CA VAL A 182 -11.31 2.96 -6.95
C VAL A 182 -11.12 1.51 -7.37
N LEU A 183 -11.94 0.99 -8.29
CA LEU A 183 -11.84 -0.39 -8.76
C LEU A 183 -10.49 -0.68 -9.44
N LEU A 184 -9.98 0.25 -10.24
CA LEU A 184 -8.66 0.14 -10.87
C LEU A 184 -7.54 0.08 -9.83
N THR A 185 -7.60 0.89 -8.78
CA THR A 185 -6.64 0.81 -7.67
C THR A 185 -6.67 -0.57 -7.01
N LEU A 186 -7.88 -1.07 -6.73
CA LEU A 186 -8.09 -2.37 -6.10
C LEU A 186 -7.72 -3.55 -7.02
N SER A 187 -7.70 -3.37 -8.34
CA SER A 187 -7.31 -4.40 -9.30
C SER A 187 -5.80 -4.60 -9.44
N CYS A 188 -4.98 -3.79 -8.76
CA CYS A 188 -3.52 -3.86 -8.86
C CYS A 188 -2.97 -5.12 -8.18
N LEU A 189 -2.44 -6.08 -9.00
CA LEU A 189 -2.00 -7.39 -8.52
C LEU A 189 -0.91 -7.31 -7.44
N GLY A 190 0.07 -6.43 -7.59
CA GLY A 190 1.19 -6.35 -6.66
C GLY A 190 0.90 -5.58 -5.38
N LEU A 191 -0.32 -5.02 -5.22
CA LEU A 191 -0.70 -4.26 -4.03
C LEU A 191 -1.52 -5.07 -3.03
N VAL A 192 -2.20 -6.13 -3.45
CA VAL A 192 -3.15 -6.87 -2.59
C VAL A 192 -2.52 -7.37 -1.29
N SER A 193 -1.30 -7.90 -1.32
CA SER A 193 -0.62 -8.32 -0.10
C SER A 193 -0.14 -7.14 0.75
N ARG A 194 0.15 -5.99 0.11
CA ARG A 194 0.65 -4.78 0.76
C ARG A 194 -0.43 -4.00 1.51
N TRP A 195 -1.70 -4.15 1.09
CA TRP A 195 -2.83 -3.55 1.80
C TRP A 195 -2.93 -3.97 3.28
N HIS A 196 -2.35 -5.13 3.64
CA HIS A 196 -2.45 -5.76 4.96
C HIS A 196 -1.12 -5.80 5.72
N GLU A 197 -0.07 -5.16 5.24
CA GLU A 197 1.21 -5.06 5.94
C GLU A 197 1.21 -3.86 6.87
N VAL A 198 1.78 -4.00 8.06
CA VAL A 198 1.95 -2.88 9.00
C VAL A 198 3.08 -1.99 8.49
N GLY A 199 2.72 -0.85 7.90
CA GLY A 199 3.70 0.05 7.30
C GLY A 199 3.13 1.43 6.98
N SER A 200 3.98 2.35 6.57
CA SER A 200 3.60 3.72 6.23
C SER A 200 2.95 3.87 4.85
N GLU A 201 2.85 2.78 4.07
CA GLU A 201 2.40 2.84 2.68
C GLU A 201 0.94 3.27 2.51
N GLY A 202 0.02 2.75 3.35
CA GLY A 202 -1.37 3.17 3.33
C GLY A 202 -1.56 4.62 3.77
N PHE A 203 -0.74 5.05 4.73
CA PHE A 203 -0.68 6.44 5.17
C PHE A 203 -0.16 7.35 4.05
N SER A 204 0.86 6.90 3.32
CA SER A 204 1.38 7.57 2.12
C SER A 204 0.28 7.73 1.06
N PHE A 205 -0.43 6.65 0.74
CA PHE A 205 -1.50 6.66 -0.24
C PHE A 205 -2.65 7.60 0.19
N LEU A 206 -3.01 7.60 1.48
CA LEU A 206 -4.02 8.48 2.03
C LEU A 206 -3.68 9.95 1.76
N PHE A 207 -2.51 10.40 2.16
CA PHE A 207 -2.19 11.83 2.06
C PHE A 207 -1.81 12.26 0.63
N GLN A 208 -1.37 11.35 -0.22
CA GLN A 208 -1.30 11.61 -1.67
C GLN A 208 -2.70 11.84 -2.25
N ALA A 209 -3.70 11.01 -1.88
CA ALA A 209 -5.08 11.18 -2.32
C ALA A 209 -5.72 12.45 -1.75
N VAL A 210 -5.42 12.82 -0.52
CA VAL A 210 -5.85 14.09 0.12
C VAL A 210 -5.27 15.29 -0.63
N CYS A 211 -3.97 15.29 -0.94
CA CYS A 211 -3.34 16.35 -1.73
C CYS A 211 -3.92 16.44 -3.16
N PHE A 212 -4.15 15.29 -3.80
CA PHE A 212 -4.80 15.23 -5.11
C PHE A 212 -6.22 15.82 -5.07
N PHE A 213 -7.04 15.42 -4.09
CA PHE A 213 -8.37 15.98 -3.88
C PHE A 213 -8.33 17.50 -3.68
N ALA A 214 -7.43 17.99 -2.82
CA ALA A 214 -7.26 19.41 -2.57
C ALA A 214 -6.89 20.17 -3.85
N MET A 215 -5.97 19.64 -4.68
CA MET A 215 -5.63 20.25 -5.97
C MET A 215 -6.81 20.25 -6.94
N CYS A 216 -7.63 19.20 -6.95
CA CYS A 216 -8.84 19.15 -7.78
C CYS A 216 -9.89 20.16 -7.35
N GLN A 217 -10.07 20.36 -6.03
CA GLN A 217 -11.05 21.30 -5.45
C GLN A 217 -10.59 22.76 -5.51
N GLY A 218 -9.28 23.00 -5.66
CA GLY A 218 -8.66 24.33 -5.54
C GLY A 218 -9.34 25.47 -6.33
N PRO A 219 -9.73 25.24 -7.61
CA PRO A 219 -10.42 26.26 -8.38
C PRO A 219 -11.77 26.71 -7.80
N GLU A 220 -12.52 25.80 -7.16
CA GLU A 220 -13.85 26.07 -6.62
C GLU A 220 -13.80 26.60 -5.19
N LYS A 221 -12.96 26.00 -4.35
CA LYS A 221 -12.85 26.29 -2.91
C LYS A 221 -11.40 26.55 -2.47
N PRO A 222 -10.82 27.68 -2.86
CA PRO A 222 -9.37 27.91 -2.69
C PRO A 222 -8.89 27.96 -1.26
N LYS A 223 -9.71 28.42 -0.29
CA LYS A 223 -9.31 28.51 1.12
C LYS A 223 -9.25 27.13 1.77
N GLU A 224 -10.32 26.34 1.60
CA GLU A 224 -10.40 24.99 2.15
C GLU A 224 -9.31 24.09 1.55
N SER A 225 -9.14 24.17 0.22
CA SER A 225 -8.09 23.45 -0.49
C SER A 225 -6.69 23.77 0.00
N ALA A 226 -6.41 25.04 0.31
CA ALA A 226 -5.11 25.43 0.82
C ALA A 226 -4.80 24.77 2.17
N VAL A 227 -5.78 24.71 3.07
CA VAL A 227 -5.62 24.07 4.37
C VAL A 227 -5.45 22.56 4.22
N ILE A 228 -6.34 21.91 3.45
CA ILE A 228 -6.29 20.44 3.22
C ILE A 228 -4.96 20.05 2.57
N PHE A 229 -4.51 20.82 1.56
CA PHE A 229 -3.24 20.57 0.87
C PHE A 229 -2.05 20.70 1.82
N SER A 230 -2.04 21.73 2.68
CA SER A 230 -0.95 21.96 3.64
C SER A 230 -0.88 20.85 4.69
N VAL A 231 -2.01 20.43 5.25
CA VAL A 231 -2.08 19.29 6.18
C VAL A 231 -1.58 18.02 5.49
N GLY A 232 -2.03 17.77 4.25
CA GLY A 232 -1.59 16.63 3.46
C GLY A 232 -0.08 16.62 3.22
N LEU A 233 0.54 17.75 2.88
CA LEU A 233 1.98 17.86 2.66
C LEU A 233 2.79 17.62 3.94
N VAL A 234 2.37 18.19 5.08
CA VAL A 234 3.04 17.96 6.38
C VAL A 234 2.94 16.49 6.79
N ALA A 235 1.76 15.90 6.62
CA ALA A 235 1.56 14.48 6.91
C ALA A 235 2.40 13.58 5.99
N LEU A 236 2.57 13.93 4.72
CA LEU A 236 3.49 13.22 3.81
C LEU A 236 4.95 13.40 4.21
N PHE A 237 5.34 14.59 4.62
CA PHE A 237 6.72 14.87 5.02
C PHE A 237 7.18 13.95 6.16
N PHE A 238 6.39 13.85 7.23
CA PHE A 238 6.71 13.01 8.39
C PHE A 238 6.16 11.58 8.31
N GLY A 239 5.14 11.36 7.49
CA GLY A 239 4.45 10.06 7.40
C GLY A 239 4.97 9.13 6.30
N THR A 240 5.85 9.62 5.41
CA THR A 240 6.39 8.79 4.32
C THR A 240 7.85 9.11 4.03
N SER A 241 8.09 10.16 3.27
CA SER A 241 9.43 10.58 2.86
C SER A 241 9.38 12.05 2.45
N VAL A 242 10.47 12.75 2.74
CA VAL A 242 10.69 14.13 2.29
C VAL A 242 10.52 14.25 0.76
N HIS A 243 11.02 13.27 0.00
CA HIS A 243 10.98 13.26 -1.46
C HIS A 243 9.55 13.13 -2.02
N VAL A 244 8.66 12.37 -1.36
CA VAL A 244 7.25 12.24 -1.78
C VAL A 244 6.52 13.56 -1.57
N SER A 245 6.69 14.20 -0.42
CA SER A 245 6.12 15.53 -0.16
C SER A 245 6.62 16.57 -1.16
N LEU A 246 7.93 16.58 -1.41
CA LEU A 246 8.55 17.49 -2.38
C LEU A 246 8.05 17.26 -3.82
N SER A 247 7.85 15.99 -4.22
CA SER A 247 7.33 15.67 -5.56
C SER A 247 5.94 16.25 -5.79
N ILE A 248 5.06 16.17 -4.80
CA ILE A 248 3.70 16.72 -4.86
C ILE A 248 3.73 18.24 -4.84
N LEU A 249 4.59 18.85 -4.03
CA LEU A 249 4.76 20.31 -4.00
C LEU A 249 5.25 20.83 -5.36
N LEU A 250 6.26 20.18 -5.96
CA LEU A 250 6.75 20.53 -7.29
C LEU A 250 5.65 20.37 -8.35
N ALA A 251 4.90 19.26 -8.32
CA ALA A 251 3.77 19.07 -9.22
C ALA A 251 2.73 20.19 -9.06
N ALA A 252 2.39 20.57 -7.84
CA ALA A 252 1.44 21.66 -7.58
C ALA A 252 1.94 23.00 -8.12
N ILE A 253 3.25 23.30 -8.00
CA ILE A 253 3.86 24.48 -8.58
C ILE A 253 3.72 24.49 -10.11
N PHE A 254 4.09 23.37 -10.78
CA PHE A 254 3.99 23.26 -12.23
C PHE A 254 2.55 23.33 -12.73
N ILE A 255 1.61 22.66 -12.06
CA ILE A 255 0.17 22.70 -12.39
C ILE A 255 -0.34 24.13 -12.29
N PHE A 256 0.05 24.84 -11.24
CA PHE A 256 -0.33 26.21 -11.03
C PHE A 256 0.23 27.16 -12.11
N LEU A 257 1.49 26.97 -12.51
CA LEU A 257 2.14 27.82 -13.51
C LEU A 257 1.60 27.58 -14.94
N PHE A 258 1.27 26.33 -15.29
CA PHE A 258 1.02 25.96 -16.69
C PHE A 258 -0.42 25.59 -17.03
N ILE A 259 -1.27 25.30 -16.04
CA ILE A 259 -2.64 24.82 -16.29
C ILE A 259 -3.70 25.80 -15.85
N TYR A 260 -3.59 26.32 -14.62
CA TYR A 260 -4.61 27.20 -14.07
C TYR A 260 -4.30 28.67 -14.31
N PRO A 261 -5.31 29.50 -14.68
CA PRO A 261 -5.12 30.95 -14.80
C PRO A 261 -4.74 31.54 -13.43
N TRP A 262 -3.72 32.36 -13.44
CA TRP A 262 -3.11 33.01 -12.27
C TRP A 262 -4.10 33.68 -11.30
N THR A 263 -5.23 34.14 -11.83
CA THR A 263 -6.21 34.90 -11.07
C THR A 263 -7.03 34.07 -10.10
N LEU A 264 -7.32 32.79 -10.42
CA LEU A 264 -8.22 31.94 -9.63
C LEU A 264 -7.49 31.11 -8.58
N VAL A 265 -6.31 30.61 -8.89
CA VAL A 265 -5.61 29.64 -8.01
C VAL A 265 -4.41 30.23 -7.27
N LYS A 266 -3.90 31.38 -7.71
CA LYS A 266 -2.73 32.06 -7.08
C LYS A 266 -2.89 32.22 -5.56
N LYS A 267 -4.05 32.69 -5.10
CA LYS A 267 -4.31 32.88 -3.66
C LYS A 267 -4.34 31.55 -2.89
N SER A 268 -4.87 30.49 -3.48
CA SER A 268 -4.92 29.16 -2.85
C SER A 268 -3.52 28.57 -2.73
N PHE A 269 -2.74 28.61 -3.81
CA PHE A 269 -1.38 28.10 -3.81
C PHE A 269 -0.47 28.86 -2.82
N LEU A 270 -0.46 30.17 -2.84
CA LEU A 270 0.32 30.99 -1.91
C LEU A 270 -0.06 30.71 -0.45
N ARG A 271 -1.35 30.53 -0.15
CA ARG A 271 -1.79 30.16 1.19
C ARG A 271 -1.33 28.77 1.56
N SER A 272 -1.49 27.76 0.70
CA SER A 272 -1.04 26.41 1.02
C SER A 272 0.48 26.33 1.21
N THR A 273 1.25 27.05 0.40
CA THR A 273 2.70 27.14 0.55
C THR A 273 3.07 27.84 1.86
N PHE A 274 2.39 28.92 2.20
CA PHE A 274 2.59 29.62 3.47
C PHE A 274 2.26 28.73 4.67
N TYR A 275 1.11 28.06 4.68
CA TYR A 275 0.74 27.14 5.76
C TYR A 275 1.68 25.95 5.87
N PHE A 276 2.11 25.39 4.75
CA PHE A 276 3.11 24.32 4.75
C PHE A 276 4.43 24.77 5.33
N LEU A 277 4.97 25.90 4.87
CA LEU A 277 6.23 26.44 5.38
C LEU A 277 6.13 26.80 6.87
N SER A 278 5.06 27.49 7.29
CA SER A 278 4.87 27.89 8.69
C SER A 278 4.69 26.68 9.61
N SER A 279 3.88 25.69 9.24
CA SER A 279 3.69 24.49 10.06
C SER A 279 4.93 23.62 10.10
N THR A 280 5.64 23.45 8.98
CA THR A 280 6.90 22.72 8.94
C THR A 280 7.96 23.42 9.78
N THR A 281 8.08 24.75 9.66
CA THR A 281 9.02 25.54 10.48
C THR A 281 8.69 25.42 11.97
N LEU A 282 7.40 25.53 12.34
CA LEU A 282 6.98 25.37 13.74
C LEU A 282 7.36 23.98 14.27
N ILE A 283 7.09 22.91 13.53
CA ILE A 283 7.43 21.55 13.93
C ILE A 283 8.96 21.40 14.06
N VAL A 284 9.73 21.92 13.10
CA VAL A 284 11.19 21.88 13.16
C VAL A 284 11.73 22.62 14.38
N VAL A 285 11.17 23.79 14.70
CA VAL A 285 11.56 24.56 15.91
C VAL A 285 11.23 23.78 17.18
N LEU A 286 10.03 23.20 17.28
CA LEU A 286 9.63 22.38 18.43
C LEU A 286 10.53 21.14 18.60
N VAL A 287 10.86 20.47 17.50
CA VAL A 287 11.79 19.33 17.52
C VAL A 287 13.22 19.78 17.87
N TYR A 288 13.66 20.92 17.36
CA TYR A 288 15.00 21.46 17.66
C TYR A 288 15.15 21.86 19.13
N GLN A 289 14.07 22.34 19.77
CA GLN A 289 14.04 22.66 21.20
C GLN A 289 13.90 21.43 22.10
N SER A 290 13.57 20.27 21.54
CA SER A 290 13.47 19.00 22.26
C SER A 290 14.82 18.26 22.28
N ASP A 291 14.95 17.29 23.19
CA ASP A 291 16.10 16.39 23.25
C ASP A 291 16.23 15.50 21.99
N GLU A 292 15.22 15.53 21.11
CA GLU A 292 15.15 14.74 19.87
C GLU A 292 15.80 15.43 18.64
N SER A 293 16.39 16.59 18.81
CA SER A 293 17.00 17.36 17.70
C SER A 293 18.05 16.59 16.92
N GLN A 294 18.88 15.79 17.61
CA GLN A 294 19.88 14.93 16.98
C GLN A 294 19.25 13.80 16.15
N ASN A 295 18.14 13.22 16.65
CA ASN A 295 17.42 12.17 15.94
C ASN A 295 16.72 12.72 14.68
N PHE A 296 16.18 13.91 14.74
CA PHE A 296 15.64 14.62 13.57
C PHE A 296 16.71 14.87 12.51
N TYR A 297 17.85 15.44 12.91
CA TYR A 297 18.96 15.69 11.97
C TYR A 297 19.41 14.41 11.28
N LEU A 298 19.57 13.31 12.02
CA LEU A 298 20.00 12.03 11.46
C LEU A 298 18.94 11.43 10.54
N TRP A 299 17.65 11.56 10.89
CA TRP A 299 16.55 11.11 10.03
C TRP A 299 16.53 11.88 8.71
N ILE A 300 16.59 13.23 8.74
CA ILE A 300 16.64 14.06 7.52
C ILE A 300 17.87 13.71 6.68
N ASN A 301 19.03 13.61 7.30
CA ASN A 301 20.28 13.27 6.61
C ASN A 301 20.19 11.87 5.95
N GLY A 302 19.62 10.90 6.66
CA GLY A 302 19.34 9.57 6.11
C GLY A 302 18.38 9.59 4.92
N GLN A 303 17.32 10.41 4.97
CA GLN A 303 16.40 10.59 3.84
C GLN A 303 17.08 11.23 2.63
N LEU A 304 17.92 12.25 2.83
CA LEU A 304 18.59 12.99 1.74
C LEU A 304 19.77 12.21 1.13
N ASN A 305 20.45 11.39 1.92
CA ASN A 305 21.60 10.59 1.47
C ASN A 305 21.18 9.25 0.83
N LEU A 306 19.89 8.94 0.78
CA LEU A 306 19.38 7.81 0.02
C LEU A 306 19.63 8.04 -1.47
N PHE A 307 20.62 7.34 -1.99
CA PHE A 307 20.87 7.32 -3.42
C PHE A 307 21.25 5.90 -3.86
N GLU A 308 20.30 5.23 -4.50
CA GLU A 308 20.54 3.91 -5.11
C GLU A 308 19.95 3.88 -6.52
N LEU A 309 20.74 4.28 -7.50
CA LEU A 309 20.30 4.37 -8.88
C LEU A 309 20.07 2.98 -9.49
N ARG A 310 18.81 2.51 -9.45
CA ARG A 310 18.38 1.24 -10.07
C ARG A 310 17.08 1.40 -10.86
N PRO A 311 17.04 2.27 -11.89
CA PRO A 311 15.78 2.60 -12.58
C PRO A 311 15.14 1.39 -13.23
N PHE A 312 15.93 0.47 -13.78
CA PHE A 312 15.41 -0.77 -14.38
C PHE A 312 14.68 -1.66 -13.36
N TYR A 313 15.23 -1.77 -12.15
CA TYR A 313 14.60 -2.51 -11.06
C TYR A 313 13.27 -1.86 -10.62
N VAL A 314 13.25 -0.53 -10.54
CA VAL A 314 12.04 0.25 -10.21
C VAL A 314 10.96 0.01 -11.26
N VAL A 315 11.28 0.17 -12.55
CA VAL A 315 10.34 -0.05 -13.66
C VAL A 315 9.84 -1.49 -13.67
N LYS A 316 10.71 -2.49 -13.51
CA LYS A 316 10.32 -3.90 -13.42
C LYS A 316 9.32 -4.15 -12.30
N ASN A 317 9.55 -3.56 -11.11
CA ASN A 317 8.62 -3.68 -9.99
C ASN A 317 7.29 -2.99 -10.29
N TRP A 318 7.31 -1.83 -10.92
CA TRP A 318 6.11 -1.09 -11.30
C TRP A 318 5.26 -1.84 -12.32
N LEU A 319 5.85 -2.46 -13.33
CA LEU A 319 5.14 -3.26 -14.33
C LEU A 319 4.33 -4.38 -13.69
N TRP A 320 4.87 -5.04 -12.66
CA TRP A 320 4.16 -6.05 -11.91
C TRP A 320 3.14 -5.48 -10.93
N THR A 321 3.55 -4.45 -10.19
CA THR A 321 2.74 -3.88 -9.10
C THR A 321 1.48 -3.22 -9.63
N TRP A 322 1.57 -2.49 -10.74
CA TRP A 322 0.47 -1.68 -11.27
C TRP A 322 -0.24 -2.31 -12.47
N TRP A 323 -0.14 -3.61 -12.65
CA TRP A 323 -1.02 -4.30 -13.57
C TRP A 323 -2.45 -4.28 -13.01
N PRO A 324 -3.51 -3.87 -13.78
CA PRO A 324 -3.55 -3.56 -15.22
C PRO A 324 -3.49 -2.06 -15.58
N LEU A 325 -3.06 -1.16 -14.71
CA LEU A 325 -3.12 0.29 -14.95
C LEU A 325 -2.25 0.75 -16.13
N TRP A 326 -0.99 0.33 -16.14
CA TRP A 326 -0.02 0.81 -17.13
C TRP A 326 -0.37 0.45 -18.58
N PRO A 327 -0.92 -0.74 -18.93
CA PRO A 327 -1.33 -1.00 -20.31
C PRO A 327 -2.48 -0.09 -20.75
N ILE A 328 -3.43 0.20 -19.86
CA ILE A 328 -4.53 1.12 -20.14
C ILE A 328 -3.99 2.54 -20.39
N CYS A 329 -3.04 2.99 -19.57
CA CYS A 329 -2.38 4.29 -19.76
C CYS A 329 -1.58 4.35 -21.06
N LEU A 330 -0.91 3.27 -21.47
CA LEU A 330 -0.18 3.22 -22.74
C LEU A 330 -1.11 3.32 -23.96
N VAL A 331 -2.26 2.62 -23.94
CA VAL A 331 -3.27 2.74 -25.01
C VAL A 331 -3.82 4.15 -25.07
N MET A 332 -4.09 4.75 -23.91
CA MET A 332 -4.51 6.16 -23.84
C MET A 332 -3.44 7.09 -24.43
N LEU A 333 -2.18 6.93 -24.03
CA LEU A 333 -1.05 7.73 -24.51
C LEU A 333 -0.89 7.60 -26.04
N TYR A 334 -0.97 6.38 -26.57
CA TYR A 334 -0.94 6.14 -28.01
C TYR A 334 -2.05 6.90 -28.75
N ASN A 335 -3.29 6.87 -28.22
CA ASN A 335 -4.41 7.59 -28.82
C ASN A 335 -4.22 9.13 -28.73
N LEU A 336 -3.68 9.64 -27.62
CA LEU A 336 -3.39 11.06 -27.47
C LEU A 336 -2.33 11.55 -28.47
N ILE A 337 -1.29 10.74 -28.73
CA ILE A 337 -0.25 11.01 -29.73
C ILE A 337 -0.88 11.02 -31.13
N LYS A 338 -1.62 9.96 -31.47
CA LYS A 338 -2.23 9.77 -32.80
C LYS A 338 -3.19 10.90 -33.18
N PHE A 339 -3.93 11.42 -32.20
CA PHE A 339 -4.96 12.46 -32.46
C PHE A 339 -4.52 13.86 -32.05
N GLU A 340 -3.24 14.09 -31.73
CA GLU A 340 -2.65 15.39 -31.35
C GLU A 340 -3.38 16.12 -30.21
N LYS A 341 -3.98 15.40 -29.26
CA LYS A 341 -4.84 15.94 -28.21
C LYS A 341 -4.21 16.03 -26.81
N PHE A 342 -2.91 16.25 -26.74
CA PHE A 342 -2.20 16.47 -25.45
C PHE A 342 -2.63 17.75 -24.72
N ASN A 343 -3.37 18.64 -25.36
CA ASN A 343 -3.66 19.97 -24.84
C ASN A 343 -4.83 20.04 -23.84
N GLN A 344 -5.42 18.90 -23.46
CA GLN A 344 -6.51 18.88 -22.50
C GLN A 344 -6.02 19.17 -21.07
N PRO A 345 -6.59 20.17 -20.34
CA PRO A 345 -6.07 20.60 -19.04
C PRO A 345 -6.01 19.49 -17.99
N HIS A 346 -7.03 18.63 -17.92
CA HIS A 346 -7.08 17.52 -16.96
C HIS A 346 -6.01 16.45 -17.23
N LEU A 347 -5.65 16.19 -18.49
CA LEU A 347 -4.59 15.24 -18.84
C LEU A 347 -3.21 15.82 -18.56
N LYS A 348 -3.00 17.12 -18.83
CA LYS A 348 -1.78 17.81 -18.42
C LYS A 348 -1.58 17.79 -16.92
N PHE A 349 -2.65 18.06 -16.16
CA PHE A 349 -2.66 18.00 -14.71
C PHE A 349 -2.16 16.64 -14.19
N LEU A 350 -2.77 15.55 -14.68
CA LEU A 350 -2.40 14.20 -14.31
C LEU A 350 -0.98 13.82 -14.79
N GLY A 351 -0.62 14.25 -16.01
CA GLY A 351 0.71 14.01 -16.57
C GLY A 351 1.84 14.67 -15.76
N ILE A 352 1.66 15.93 -15.36
CA ILE A 352 2.62 16.64 -14.49
C ILE A 352 2.76 15.93 -13.15
N LEU A 353 1.64 15.56 -12.54
CA LEU A 353 1.64 14.86 -11.25
C LEU A 353 2.32 13.49 -11.35
N LEU A 354 2.06 12.73 -12.43
CA LEU A 354 2.70 11.45 -12.71
C LEU A 354 4.21 11.58 -12.89
N ILE A 355 4.65 12.55 -13.71
CA ILE A 355 6.08 12.79 -13.96
C ILE A 355 6.80 13.19 -12.68
N ALA A 356 6.26 14.16 -11.93
CA ALA A 356 6.87 14.65 -10.70
C ALA A 356 7.00 13.53 -9.65
N GLN A 357 5.96 12.73 -9.46
CA GLN A 357 6.00 11.61 -8.51
C GLN A 357 6.88 10.45 -8.97
N SER A 358 7.04 10.23 -10.28
CA SER A 358 7.91 9.18 -10.82
C SER A 358 9.39 9.57 -10.79
N PHE A 359 9.70 10.86 -10.75
CA PHE A 359 11.07 11.37 -10.86
C PHE A 359 11.97 10.85 -9.73
N PHE A 360 11.58 11.04 -8.48
CA PHE A 360 12.41 10.67 -7.34
C PHE A 360 12.68 9.15 -7.23
N PRO A 361 11.68 8.26 -7.39
CA PRO A 361 11.94 6.82 -7.41
C PRO A 361 12.87 6.39 -8.53
N LEU A 362 12.72 6.96 -9.73
CA LEU A 362 13.58 6.64 -10.88
C LEU A 362 15.01 7.14 -10.69
N MET A 363 15.19 8.25 -9.97
CA MET A 363 16.51 8.76 -9.59
C MET A 363 17.12 8.02 -8.39
N GLY A 364 16.47 7.00 -7.85
CA GLY A 364 17.00 6.20 -6.74
C GLY A 364 16.93 6.87 -5.37
N LEU A 365 16.10 7.90 -5.22
CA LEU A 365 15.97 8.69 -4.00
C LEU A 365 14.86 8.19 -3.06
N LEU A 366 14.37 6.99 -3.25
CA LEU A 366 13.36 6.36 -2.40
C LEU A 366 13.71 4.92 -2.10
N THR A 367 13.33 4.44 -0.91
CA THR A 367 13.49 3.04 -0.54
C THR A 367 12.61 2.13 -1.40
N ASN A 368 13.00 0.87 -1.56
CA ASN A 368 12.27 -0.14 -2.32
C ASN A 368 10.81 -0.32 -1.88
N ASN A 369 10.50 -0.05 -0.61
CA ASN A 369 9.15 -0.21 -0.07
C ASN A 369 8.23 0.97 -0.43
N GLY A 370 8.69 2.22 -0.29
CA GLY A 370 7.90 3.41 -0.62
C GLY A 370 7.63 3.61 -2.12
N GLN A 371 8.48 3.06 -2.99
CA GLN A 371 8.39 3.25 -4.45
C GLN A 371 7.08 2.74 -5.07
N LYS A 372 6.44 1.74 -4.47
CA LYS A 372 5.25 1.07 -5.04
C LYS A 372 3.99 1.92 -5.03
N PHE A 373 3.88 2.85 -4.09
CA PHE A 373 2.67 3.66 -3.88
C PHE A 373 2.80 5.10 -4.38
N VAL A 374 3.99 5.53 -4.76
CA VAL A 374 4.21 6.96 -5.03
C VAL A 374 3.40 7.49 -6.23
N PRO A 375 3.48 6.94 -7.44
CA PRO A 375 2.72 7.49 -8.56
C PRO A 375 1.33 6.83 -8.76
N ILE A 376 0.82 6.09 -7.76
CA ILE A 376 -0.42 5.31 -7.95
C ILE A 376 -1.65 6.20 -8.17
N VAL A 377 -1.73 7.34 -7.48
CA VAL A 377 -2.88 8.25 -7.59
C VAL A 377 -3.03 8.79 -9.02
N PRO A 378 -2.05 9.47 -9.61
CA PRO A 378 -2.18 9.98 -10.97
C PRO A 378 -2.31 8.85 -12.00
N LEU A 379 -1.60 7.73 -11.81
CA LEU A 379 -1.66 6.60 -12.73
C LEU A 379 -3.06 5.98 -12.78
N THR A 380 -3.68 5.78 -11.63
CA THR A 380 -5.03 5.23 -11.52
C THR A 380 -6.08 6.15 -12.15
N VAL A 381 -5.98 7.46 -11.89
CA VAL A 381 -6.92 8.42 -12.47
C VAL A 381 -6.72 8.53 -13.99
N MET A 382 -5.47 8.52 -14.47
CA MET A 382 -5.18 8.43 -15.91
C MET A 382 -5.76 7.16 -16.53
N ALA A 383 -5.62 6.00 -15.87
CA ALA A 383 -6.19 4.75 -16.35
C ALA A 383 -7.72 4.80 -16.39
N ALA A 384 -8.38 5.47 -15.41
CA ALA A 384 -9.83 5.64 -15.40
C ALA A 384 -10.31 6.45 -16.62
N PHE A 385 -9.63 7.54 -16.95
CA PHE A 385 -9.87 8.25 -18.20
C PHE A 385 -9.49 7.40 -19.42
N GLY A 386 -8.42 6.62 -19.31
CA GLY A 386 -7.91 5.77 -20.39
C GLY A 386 -8.89 4.70 -20.85
N LEU A 387 -9.78 4.22 -19.96
CA LEU A 387 -10.82 3.25 -20.33
C LEU A 387 -11.76 3.76 -21.43
N LEU A 388 -11.98 5.07 -21.49
CA LEU A 388 -12.82 5.69 -22.54
C LEU A 388 -12.18 5.60 -23.93
N PHE A 389 -10.88 5.37 -23.99
CA PHE A 389 -10.10 5.27 -25.24
C PHE A 389 -9.78 3.82 -25.63
N LEU A 390 -10.18 2.82 -24.82
CA LEU A 390 -9.86 1.43 -25.10
C LEU A 390 -10.61 0.94 -26.36
N PRO A 391 -9.90 0.41 -27.36
CA PRO A 391 -10.53 -0.34 -28.42
C PRO A 391 -11.28 -1.55 -27.85
N LYS A 392 -12.41 -1.90 -28.48
CA LYS A 392 -13.23 -3.04 -28.05
C LYS A 392 -12.41 -4.32 -27.88
N ILE A 393 -11.47 -4.59 -28.79
CA ILE A 393 -10.60 -5.78 -28.76
C ILE A 393 -9.77 -5.79 -27.46
N VAL A 394 -9.20 -4.65 -27.04
CA VAL A 394 -8.39 -4.58 -25.81
C VAL A 394 -9.27 -4.73 -24.57
N ALA A 395 -10.44 -4.13 -24.57
CA ALA A 395 -11.40 -4.27 -23.47
C ALA A 395 -11.87 -5.73 -23.31
N ASP A 396 -12.19 -6.39 -24.42
CA ASP A 396 -12.57 -7.81 -24.43
C ASP A 396 -11.40 -8.72 -24.01
N LEU A 397 -10.16 -8.39 -24.42
CA LEU A 397 -8.97 -9.13 -24.00
C LEU A 397 -8.74 -9.03 -22.48
N LEU A 398 -8.85 -7.83 -21.90
CA LEU A 398 -8.73 -7.63 -20.46
C LEU A 398 -9.83 -8.38 -19.69
N ASP A 399 -11.04 -8.36 -20.20
CA ASP A 399 -12.20 -9.06 -19.65
C ASP A 399 -11.97 -10.59 -19.62
N TRP A 400 -11.57 -11.18 -20.76
CA TRP A 400 -11.27 -12.60 -20.87
C TRP A 400 -10.05 -13.01 -20.03
N PHE A 401 -9.03 -12.16 -19.99
CA PHE A 401 -7.85 -12.39 -19.18
C PHE A 401 -8.21 -12.46 -17.69
N ALA A 402 -8.98 -11.49 -17.19
CA ALA A 402 -9.41 -11.48 -15.80
C ALA A 402 -10.25 -12.72 -15.45
N LEU A 403 -11.22 -13.05 -16.31
CA LEU A 403 -12.07 -14.23 -16.12
C LEU A 403 -11.27 -15.52 -16.08
N SER A 404 -10.39 -15.74 -17.06
CA SER A 404 -9.59 -16.97 -17.15
C SER A 404 -8.61 -17.10 -15.98
N LEU A 405 -7.88 -16.01 -15.69
CA LEU A 405 -6.86 -15.99 -14.65
C LEU A 405 -7.47 -16.29 -13.27
N PHE A 406 -8.52 -15.56 -12.88
CA PHE A 406 -9.06 -15.71 -11.53
C PHE A 406 -9.88 -16.97 -11.35
N THR A 407 -10.54 -17.47 -12.40
CA THR A 407 -11.15 -18.80 -12.37
C THR A 407 -10.09 -19.91 -12.20
N PHE A 408 -8.99 -19.82 -12.93
CA PHE A 408 -7.87 -20.76 -12.80
C PHE A 408 -7.21 -20.70 -11.42
N LEU A 409 -6.97 -19.51 -10.90
CA LEU A 409 -6.42 -19.34 -9.54
C LEU A 409 -7.38 -19.89 -8.48
N GLY A 410 -8.67 -19.62 -8.59
CA GLY A 410 -9.68 -20.19 -7.69
C GLY A 410 -9.70 -21.73 -7.74
N PHE A 411 -9.60 -22.31 -8.95
CA PHE A 411 -9.47 -23.75 -9.11
C PHE A 411 -8.20 -24.30 -8.43
N ILE A 412 -7.05 -23.64 -8.59
CA ILE A 412 -5.82 -24.02 -7.91
C ILE A 412 -5.99 -24.01 -6.40
N VAL A 413 -6.58 -22.96 -5.83
CA VAL A 413 -6.79 -22.84 -4.37
C VAL A 413 -7.61 -24.01 -3.85
N TRP A 414 -8.72 -24.36 -4.53
CA TRP A 414 -9.55 -25.51 -4.18
C TRP A 414 -8.86 -26.85 -4.40
N PHE A 415 -8.16 -27.02 -5.51
CA PHE A 415 -7.44 -28.26 -5.83
C PHE A 415 -6.42 -28.62 -4.74
N TYR A 416 -5.60 -27.65 -4.34
CA TYR A 416 -4.63 -27.88 -3.26
C TYR A 416 -5.32 -28.09 -1.91
N TRP A 417 -6.42 -27.39 -1.63
CA TRP A 417 -7.17 -27.57 -0.39
C TRP A 417 -7.80 -28.98 -0.30
N ILE A 418 -8.40 -29.46 -1.37
CA ILE A 418 -8.92 -30.83 -1.46
C ILE A 418 -7.79 -31.84 -1.28
N ALA A 419 -6.65 -31.62 -1.92
CA ALA A 419 -5.48 -32.49 -1.79
C ALA A 419 -4.95 -32.57 -0.35
N LEU A 420 -4.98 -31.47 0.39
CA LEU A 420 -4.59 -31.43 1.81
C LEU A 420 -5.49 -32.34 2.66
N HIS A 421 -6.81 -32.24 2.50
CA HIS A 421 -7.77 -32.96 3.34
C HIS A 421 -8.01 -34.41 2.90
N SER A 422 -7.95 -34.70 1.59
CA SER A 422 -8.12 -36.06 1.06
C SER A 422 -6.83 -36.89 1.08
N GLY A 423 -5.66 -36.25 1.14
CA GLY A 423 -4.36 -36.91 0.96
C GLY A 423 -4.01 -37.27 -0.47
N LEU A 424 -4.84 -36.90 -1.46
CA LEU A 424 -4.68 -37.23 -2.88
C LEU A 424 -4.65 -35.97 -3.75
N PRO A 425 -3.78 -35.89 -4.77
CA PRO A 425 -2.67 -36.81 -5.10
C PRO A 425 -1.55 -36.79 -4.07
N VAL A 426 -0.93 -37.94 -3.80
CA VAL A 426 0.06 -38.12 -2.74
C VAL A 426 1.24 -37.15 -2.87
N GLU A 427 1.73 -36.90 -4.08
CA GLU A 427 2.83 -35.95 -4.33
C GLU A 427 2.47 -34.52 -3.97
N VAL A 428 1.25 -34.08 -4.31
CA VAL A 428 0.75 -32.74 -3.98
C VAL A 428 0.61 -32.59 -2.47
N PHE A 429 0.02 -33.58 -1.82
CA PHE A 429 -0.09 -33.63 -0.35
C PHE A 429 1.29 -33.56 0.32
N ALA A 430 2.27 -34.36 -0.15
CA ALA A 430 3.64 -34.36 0.38
C ALA A 430 4.32 -32.97 0.20
N ASN A 431 4.06 -32.29 -0.90
CA ASN A 431 4.59 -30.94 -1.13
C ASN A 431 3.96 -29.90 -0.20
N ILE A 432 2.65 -29.99 0.06
CA ILE A 432 1.94 -29.11 1.01
C ILE A 432 2.49 -29.32 2.43
N THR A 433 2.58 -30.56 2.91
CA THR A 433 3.06 -30.88 4.26
C THR A 433 4.54 -30.51 4.46
N ARG A 434 5.34 -30.56 3.40
CA ARG A 434 6.73 -30.08 3.41
C ARG A 434 6.79 -28.55 3.52
N ALA A 435 5.89 -27.85 2.81
CA ALA A 435 5.82 -26.38 2.83
C ALA A 435 5.23 -25.83 4.12
N ALA A 436 4.27 -26.53 4.72
CA ALA A 436 3.61 -26.15 5.98
C ALA A 436 3.55 -27.37 6.93
N PRO A 437 4.68 -27.70 7.61
CA PRO A 437 4.73 -28.81 8.53
C PRO A 437 3.80 -28.59 9.73
N GLY A 438 3.07 -29.65 10.10
CA GLY A 438 2.13 -29.60 11.24
C GLY A 438 0.79 -28.94 10.92
N ILE A 439 0.51 -28.62 9.66
CA ILE A 439 -0.82 -28.11 9.26
C ILE A 439 -1.91 -29.12 9.63
N SER A 440 -2.99 -28.62 10.22
CA SER A 440 -4.14 -29.44 10.56
C SER A 440 -4.83 -29.99 9.29
N LYS A 441 -5.16 -31.29 9.32
CA LYS A 441 -5.98 -31.94 8.30
C LYS A 441 -7.47 -31.89 8.62
N VAL A 442 -7.82 -31.40 9.80
CA VAL A 442 -9.22 -31.27 10.21
C VAL A 442 -9.86 -30.11 9.45
N ILE A 443 -10.99 -30.38 8.84
CA ILE A 443 -11.75 -29.37 8.09
C ILE A 443 -12.41 -28.42 9.10
N ASN A 444 -12.06 -27.14 8.99
CA ASN A 444 -12.81 -26.09 9.66
C ASN A 444 -14.09 -25.80 8.84
N THR A 445 -15.23 -26.13 9.40
CA THR A 445 -16.54 -25.98 8.72
C THR A 445 -16.83 -24.50 8.37
N ASN A 446 -16.44 -23.55 9.22
CA ASN A 446 -16.66 -22.13 8.97
C ASN A 446 -15.86 -21.65 7.76
N ASP A 447 -14.58 -22.04 7.67
CA ASP A 447 -13.71 -21.67 6.54
C ASP A 447 -14.21 -22.30 5.23
N LEU A 448 -14.70 -23.55 5.29
CA LEU A 448 -15.31 -24.22 4.14
C LEU A 448 -16.56 -23.48 3.65
N ILE A 449 -17.51 -23.17 4.56
CA ILE A 449 -18.74 -22.45 4.22
C ILE A 449 -18.40 -21.10 3.60
N LEU A 450 -17.48 -20.34 4.21
CA LEU A 450 -17.06 -19.04 3.72
C LEU A 450 -16.38 -19.14 2.36
N GLY A 451 -15.51 -20.13 2.16
CA GLY A 451 -14.88 -20.41 0.87
C GLY A 451 -15.88 -20.71 -0.25
N VAL A 452 -16.93 -21.49 0.07
CA VAL A 452 -18.03 -21.77 -0.87
C VAL A 452 -18.80 -20.49 -1.20
N ILE A 453 -19.15 -19.66 -0.22
CA ILE A 453 -19.85 -18.38 -0.42
C ILE A 453 -19.03 -17.46 -1.33
N ILE A 454 -17.72 -17.32 -1.08
CA ILE A 454 -16.82 -16.52 -1.92
C ILE A 454 -16.81 -17.03 -3.37
N SER A 455 -16.75 -18.35 -3.54
CA SER A 455 -16.75 -18.98 -4.87
C SER A 455 -18.08 -18.79 -5.61
N LEU A 456 -19.20 -18.90 -4.91
CA LEU A 456 -20.53 -18.63 -5.48
C LEU A 456 -20.66 -17.17 -5.91
N PHE A 457 -20.08 -16.24 -5.17
CA PHE A 457 -20.09 -14.85 -5.56
C PHE A 457 -19.24 -14.60 -6.83
N TRP A 458 -18.12 -15.30 -7.01
CA TRP A 458 -17.36 -15.26 -8.26
C TRP A 458 -18.18 -15.78 -9.45
N ILE A 459 -18.86 -16.91 -9.28
CA ILE A 459 -19.78 -17.44 -10.30
C ILE A 459 -20.89 -16.43 -10.62
N TYR A 460 -21.44 -15.77 -9.59
CA TYR A 460 -22.43 -14.72 -9.78
C TYR A 460 -21.92 -13.54 -10.61
N LEU A 461 -20.66 -13.09 -10.38
CA LEU A 461 -20.05 -12.04 -11.21
C LEU A 461 -19.86 -12.50 -12.67
N ILE A 462 -19.52 -13.76 -12.90
CA ILE A 462 -19.44 -14.33 -14.26
C ILE A 462 -20.83 -14.33 -14.92
N LEU A 463 -21.86 -14.77 -14.22
CA LEU A 463 -23.22 -14.79 -14.75
C LEU A 463 -23.75 -13.36 -14.99
N TRP A 464 -23.42 -12.42 -14.12
CA TRP A 464 -23.71 -11.01 -14.31
C TRP A 464 -23.08 -10.48 -15.59
N ARG A 465 -21.81 -10.81 -15.84
CA ARG A 465 -21.13 -10.48 -17.09
C ARG A 465 -21.86 -11.01 -18.34
N LEU A 466 -22.30 -12.25 -18.30
CA LEU A 466 -22.96 -12.91 -19.43
C LEU A 466 -24.33 -12.31 -19.77
N LYS A 467 -25.02 -11.70 -18.81
CA LYS A 467 -26.31 -11.05 -19.02
C LYS A 467 -26.24 -9.71 -19.78
N PHE A 468 -25.05 -9.09 -19.86
CA PHE A 468 -24.89 -7.84 -20.59
C PHE A 468 -24.55 -8.11 -22.06
N ILE A 469 -25.57 -7.90 -22.93
CA ILE A 469 -25.46 -8.08 -24.38
C ILE A 469 -24.55 -7.00 -24.99
N HIS A 470 -24.54 -5.78 -24.41
CA HIS A 470 -23.66 -4.69 -24.86
C HIS A 470 -22.44 -4.54 -23.94
N PRO A 471 -21.22 -4.35 -24.50
CA PRO A 471 -20.02 -4.18 -23.70
C PRO A 471 -20.16 -2.94 -22.81
N ASN A 472 -20.19 -3.17 -21.51
CA ASN A 472 -20.09 -2.10 -20.52
C ASN A 472 -18.60 -1.76 -20.35
N ILE A 473 -18.23 -0.49 -20.46
CA ILE A 473 -16.83 -0.01 -20.32
C ILE A 473 -16.24 -0.46 -18.97
N TRP A 474 -17.06 -0.52 -17.92
CA TRP A 474 -16.64 -0.87 -16.56
C TRP A 474 -16.46 -2.37 -16.32
N ARG A 475 -16.96 -3.21 -17.23
CA ARG A 475 -16.95 -4.67 -17.06
C ARG A 475 -15.57 -5.27 -16.83
N PRO A 476 -14.54 -4.94 -17.62
CA PRO A 476 -13.19 -5.49 -17.39
C PRO A 476 -12.61 -5.07 -16.04
N VAL A 477 -12.96 -3.88 -15.56
CA VAL A 477 -12.46 -3.35 -14.28
C VAL A 477 -13.13 -4.04 -13.09
N VAL A 478 -14.46 -4.25 -13.16
CA VAL A 478 -15.23 -4.97 -12.13
C VAL A 478 -14.74 -6.42 -12.03
N LEU A 479 -14.52 -7.10 -13.16
CA LEU A 479 -14.02 -8.47 -13.16
C LEU A 479 -12.57 -8.57 -12.68
N SER A 480 -11.70 -7.61 -13.02
CA SER A 480 -10.32 -7.60 -12.53
C SER A 480 -10.25 -7.36 -11.02
N ALA A 481 -10.95 -6.35 -10.52
CA ALA A 481 -10.96 -6.05 -9.09
C ALA A 481 -11.71 -7.13 -8.28
N GLY A 482 -12.87 -7.58 -8.77
CA GLY A 482 -13.66 -8.63 -8.13
C GLY A 482 -12.94 -9.98 -8.13
N GLY A 483 -12.32 -10.36 -9.24
CA GLY A 483 -11.53 -11.58 -9.34
C GLY A 483 -10.34 -11.58 -8.38
N LEU A 484 -9.60 -10.47 -8.32
CA LEU A 484 -8.47 -10.34 -7.39
C LEU A 484 -8.94 -10.40 -5.93
N GLY A 485 -9.98 -9.65 -5.58
CA GLY A 485 -10.49 -9.60 -4.21
C GLY A 485 -11.04 -10.93 -3.73
N LEU A 486 -11.83 -11.61 -4.57
CA LEU A 486 -12.40 -12.91 -4.24
C LEU A 486 -11.35 -14.01 -4.19
N THR A 487 -10.36 -13.99 -5.10
CA THR A 487 -9.23 -14.94 -5.05
C THR A 487 -8.39 -14.73 -3.80
N TRP A 488 -8.13 -13.47 -3.42
CA TRP A 488 -7.43 -13.16 -2.17
C TRP A 488 -8.20 -13.63 -0.95
N ALA A 489 -9.50 -13.30 -0.87
CA ALA A 489 -10.36 -13.73 0.23
C ALA A 489 -10.40 -15.26 0.35
N LEU A 490 -10.55 -15.97 -0.77
CA LEU A 490 -10.54 -17.43 -0.82
C LEU A 490 -9.20 -18.02 -0.35
N LEU A 491 -8.09 -17.44 -0.82
CA LEU A 491 -6.75 -17.87 -0.44
C LEU A 491 -6.52 -17.70 1.07
N ILE A 492 -6.87 -16.54 1.63
CA ILE A 492 -6.69 -16.28 3.06
C ILE A 492 -7.59 -17.18 3.90
N THR A 493 -8.86 -17.34 3.53
CA THR A 493 -9.82 -18.18 4.25
C THR A 493 -9.36 -19.64 4.31
N LEU A 494 -8.97 -20.22 3.18
CA LEU A 494 -8.63 -21.64 3.12
C LEU A 494 -7.17 -21.95 3.47
N TRP A 495 -6.26 -21.00 3.28
CA TRP A 495 -4.82 -21.21 3.39
C TRP A 495 -4.11 -20.31 4.39
N GLY A 496 -4.84 -19.44 5.11
CA GLY A 496 -4.27 -18.55 6.12
C GLY A 496 -3.34 -19.26 7.11
N PRO A 497 -3.79 -20.35 7.77
CA PRO A 497 -2.94 -21.12 8.70
C PRO A 497 -1.67 -21.69 8.04
N ALA A 498 -1.78 -22.25 6.84
CA ALA A 498 -0.63 -22.77 6.11
C ALA A 498 0.37 -21.67 5.71
N LEU A 499 -0.14 -20.50 5.32
CA LEU A 499 0.68 -19.35 4.99
C LEU A 499 1.40 -18.81 6.23
N ASN A 500 0.76 -18.81 7.39
CA ASN A 500 1.39 -18.44 8.65
C ASN A 500 2.54 -19.38 9.00
N ILE A 501 2.36 -20.70 8.88
CA ILE A 501 3.42 -21.69 9.11
C ILE A 501 4.58 -21.51 8.12
N ASN A 502 4.28 -21.26 6.84
CA ASN A 502 5.30 -21.14 5.80
C ASN A 502 6.05 -19.80 5.85
N ARG A 503 5.33 -18.68 6.01
CA ARG A 503 5.87 -17.32 5.91
C ARG A 503 6.08 -16.63 7.26
N GLY A 504 5.43 -17.09 8.32
CA GLY A 504 5.57 -16.55 9.66
C GLY A 504 6.91 -16.90 10.30
N TYR A 505 7.14 -16.34 11.48
CA TYR A 505 8.37 -16.52 12.26
C TYR A 505 8.15 -17.40 13.49
N GLN A 506 7.12 -18.28 13.49
CA GLN A 506 6.80 -19.17 14.63
C GLN A 506 7.98 -20.03 15.09
N ASN A 507 8.78 -20.56 14.15
CA ASN A 507 9.97 -21.34 14.50
C ASN A 507 11.05 -20.50 15.19
N ILE A 508 11.11 -19.21 14.91
CA ILE A 508 12.05 -18.28 15.55
C ILE A 508 11.51 -17.87 16.92
N GLN A 509 10.20 -17.70 17.04
CA GLN A 509 9.55 -17.45 18.32
C GLN A 509 9.83 -18.59 19.31
N ALA A 510 9.66 -19.84 18.90
CA ALA A 510 10.00 -20.99 19.71
C ALA A 510 11.50 -21.01 20.13
N LEU A 511 12.41 -20.55 19.25
CA LEU A 511 13.83 -20.40 19.59
C LEU A 511 14.05 -19.31 20.66
N LEU A 512 13.31 -18.19 20.57
CA LEU A 512 13.41 -17.08 21.52
C LEU A 512 12.76 -17.39 22.87
N GLU A 513 11.78 -18.30 22.92
CA GLU A 513 11.18 -18.78 24.18
C GLU A 513 12.18 -19.50 25.06
N LEU A 514 13.23 -20.12 24.49
CA LEU A 514 14.32 -20.75 25.26
C LEU A 514 15.10 -19.75 26.12
N VAL A 515 15.07 -18.47 25.75
CA VAL A 515 15.81 -17.38 26.41
C VAL A 515 14.87 -16.27 26.88
N ARG A 516 13.59 -16.60 27.12
CA ARG A 516 12.60 -15.68 27.64
C ARG A 516 13.07 -15.05 28.93
N ASN A 517 12.99 -13.73 29.03
CA ASN A 517 13.48 -12.92 30.17
C ASN A 517 15.00 -12.74 30.27
N GLU A 518 15.79 -13.29 29.37
CA GLU A 518 17.23 -13.11 29.32
C GLU A 518 17.64 -12.05 28.31
N THR A 519 18.88 -11.57 28.37
CA THR A 519 19.42 -10.61 27.41
C THR A 519 20.08 -11.34 26.24
N VAL A 520 19.69 -10.98 25.03
CA VAL A 520 20.24 -11.54 23.79
C VAL A 520 21.02 -10.47 23.05
N CYS A 521 22.26 -10.76 22.76
CA CYS A 521 23.10 -9.93 21.89
C CYS A 521 22.79 -10.17 20.41
N ILE A 522 22.66 -9.10 19.65
CA ILE A 522 22.46 -9.13 18.20
C ILE A 522 23.40 -8.11 17.56
N ASN A 523 24.02 -8.46 16.44
CA ASN A 523 24.84 -7.50 15.72
C ASN A 523 24.03 -6.28 15.27
N ARG A 524 24.55 -5.09 15.57
CA ARG A 524 23.93 -3.79 15.24
C ARG A 524 23.67 -3.61 13.75
N ASP A 525 24.52 -4.20 12.89
CA ASP A 525 24.39 -4.10 11.43
C ASP A 525 23.23 -4.97 10.88
N ASP A 526 22.78 -5.99 11.64
CA ASP A 526 21.62 -6.81 11.24
C ASP A 526 20.29 -6.21 11.74
N LYS A 527 19.96 -5.02 11.19
CA LYS A 527 18.69 -4.32 11.50
C LYS A 527 17.46 -5.21 11.32
N LYS A 528 17.51 -6.13 10.34
CA LYS A 528 16.41 -7.05 10.06
C LYS A 528 16.20 -8.07 11.17
N LEU A 529 17.29 -8.65 11.71
CA LEU A 529 17.19 -9.60 12.81
C LEU A 529 16.66 -8.92 14.08
N ILE A 530 17.12 -7.71 14.36
CA ILE A 530 16.64 -6.91 15.49
C ILE A 530 15.14 -6.64 15.37
N ALA A 531 14.66 -6.25 14.18
CA ALA A 531 13.24 -6.04 13.95
C ALA A 531 12.41 -7.33 14.11
N ILE A 532 12.93 -8.48 13.66
CA ILE A 532 12.27 -9.79 13.83
C ILE A 532 12.12 -10.12 15.31
N VAL A 533 13.19 -9.99 16.10
CA VAL A 533 13.15 -10.31 17.53
C VAL A 533 12.23 -9.35 18.27
N ALA A 534 12.34 -8.05 17.99
CA ALA A 534 11.47 -7.02 18.59
C ALA A 534 9.98 -7.21 18.27
N ALA A 535 9.66 -7.72 17.07
CA ALA A 535 8.27 -7.98 16.68
C ALA A 535 7.67 -9.22 17.36
N HIS A 536 8.46 -10.26 17.64
CA HIS A 536 7.95 -11.58 18.03
C HIS A 536 8.26 -11.98 19.46
N SER A 537 9.02 -11.18 20.20
CA SER A 537 9.48 -11.52 21.55
C SER A 537 9.62 -10.27 22.42
N GLU A 538 9.41 -10.44 23.71
CA GLU A 538 9.71 -9.43 24.74
C GLU A 538 11.16 -9.53 25.26
N THR A 539 11.98 -10.36 24.60
CA THR A 539 13.37 -10.56 24.97
C THR A 539 14.15 -9.25 24.91
N LYS A 540 14.93 -8.97 25.93
CA LYS A 540 15.75 -7.75 25.99
C LYS A 540 16.91 -7.86 25.00
N ILE A 541 16.91 -7.00 23.98
CA ILE A 541 17.94 -6.96 22.94
C ILE A 541 19.05 -6.02 23.35
N VAL A 542 20.30 -6.47 23.22
CA VAL A 542 21.50 -5.65 23.37
C VAL A 542 22.25 -5.63 22.03
N PRO A 543 22.15 -4.53 21.26
CA PRO A 543 22.90 -4.42 20.01
C PRO A 543 24.40 -4.24 20.30
N PHE A 544 25.23 -4.99 19.59
CA PHE A 544 26.69 -4.87 19.70
C PHE A 544 27.34 -4.52 18.35
N ASN A 545 28.49 -3.86 18.41
CA ASN A 545 29.38 -3.66 17.28
C ASN A 545 30.33 -4.86 17.14
N ARG A 546 31.14 -4.91 16.08
CA ARG A 546 32.07 -5.99 15.73
C ARG A 546 32.92 -6.51 16.89
N ASN A 547 33.22 -5.68 17.89
CA ASN A 547 33.91 -6.11 19.12
C ASN A 547 32.88 -6.35 20.21
N LEU A 548 32.54 -7.60 20.43
CA LEU A 548 31.67 -8.02 21.50
C LEU A 548 32.39 -7.82 22.83
N ASN A 549 31.91 -6.89 23.66
CA ASN A 549 32.43 -6.79 25.03
C ASN A 549 31.98 -8.04 25.79
N LYS A 550 32.95 -8.88 26.19
CA LYS A 550 32.75 -10.27 26.69
C LYS A 550 31.74 -10.38 27.83
N ASN A 551 31.40 -9.28 28.50
CA ASN A 551 30.56 -9.29 29.72
C ASN A 551 29.10 -8.83 29.50
N LEU A 552 28.69 -8.51 28.26
CA LEU A 552 27.39 -7.88 28.01
C LEU A 552 26.21 -8.86 27.92
N CYS A 553 26.42 -10.08 27.40
CA CYS A 553 25.33 -11.00 27.14
C CYS A 553 25.73 -12.47 27.39
N ARG A 554 24.75 -13.24 27.87
CA ARG A 554 24.84 -14.70 28.00
C ARG A 554 24.50 -15.42 26.69
N TYR A 555 23.63 -14.81 25.87
CA TYR A 555 23.13 -15.39 24.61
C TYR A 555 23.44 -14.52 23.43
N LEU A 556 23.77 -15.14 22.29
CA LEU A 556 24.04 -14.49 21.01
C LEU A 556 23.13 -15.10 19.94
N LEU A 557 22.38 -14.24 19.24
CA LEU A 557 21.56 -14.65 18.10
C LEU A 557 22.18 -14.13 16.80
N VAL A 558 22.36 -15.05 15.85
CA VAL A 558 22.98 -14.77 14.55
C VAL A 558 22.09 -15.28 13.42
N ARG A 559 22.01 -14.55 12.33
CA ARG A 559 21.35 -14.96 11.08
C ARG A 559 22.39 -15.33 10.04
N GLY A 560 22.30 -16.56 9.49
CA GLY A 560 23.25 -17.08 8.51
C GLY A 560 24.53 -17.61 9.15
N THR A 561 25.61 -17.65 8.38
CA THR A 561 26.94 -18.03 8.89
C THR A 561 27.55 -16.86 9.67
N PRO A 562 28.01 -17.08 10.91
CA PRO A 562 28.64 -16.02 11.67
C PRO A 562 29.94 -15.60 10.98
N THR A 563 30.04 -14.34 10.62
CA THR A 563 31.24 -13.73 10.02
C THR A 563 32.13 -13.04 11.06
N TYR A 564 31.90 -13.35 12.35
CA TYR A 564 32.59 -12.68 13.46
C TYR A 564 33.66 -13.55 14.06
N ALA A 565 34.86 -13.04 14.17
CA ALA A 565 35.97 -13.68 14.85
C ALA A 565 35.64 -14.11 16.31
N SER A 566 34.71 -13.41 16.97
CA SER A 566 34.26 -13.72 18.32
C SER A 566 33.48 -15.02 18.46
N VAL A 567 32.83 -15.52 17.40
CA VAL A 567 32.13 -16.82 17.41
C VAL A 567 33.11 -17.97 17.07
N GLU A 568 34.18 -17.66 16.33
CA GLU A 568 35.24 -18.59 15.97
C GLU A 568 36.17 -18.90 17.16
N GLU A 569 36.22 -18.05 18.20
CA GLU A 569 37.10 -18.20 19.37
C GLU A 569 36.56 -19.17 20.44
N GLN A 570 35.91 -20.28 20.10
CA GLN A 570 35.55 -21.40 21.01
C GLN A 570 34.79 -21.03 22.31
N THR A 571 34.37 -19.78 22.49
CA THR A 571 33.68 -19.30 23.71
C THR A 571 32.16 -19.43 23.63
N TRP A 572 31.62 -19.78 22.47
CA TRP A 572 30.19 -19.85 22.21
C TRP A 572 29.78 -21.27 21.82
N ILE A 573 28.81 -21.83 22.53
CA ILE A 573 28.23 -23.15 22.25
C ILE A 573 26.91 -22.94 21.52
N LYS A 574 26.73 -23.59 20.37
CA LYS A 574 25.47 -23.61 19.65
C LYS A 574 24.42 -24.34 20.48
N LEU A 575 23.32 -23.64 20.85
CA LEU A 575 22.20 -24.22 21.58
C LEU A 575 21.17 -24.83 20.63
N SER A 576 20.69 -24.02 19.67
CA SER A 576 19.66 -24.43 18.75
C SER A 576 19.68 -23.56 17.49
N ASP A 577 19.03 -24.05 16.44
CA ASP A 577 18.82 -23.28 15.23
C ASP A 577 17.37 -23.42 14.72
N ALA A 578 16.89 -22.37 14.09
CA ALA A 578 15.60 -22.34 13.45
C ALA A 578 15.70 -21.63 12.09
N TYR A 579 14.83 -21.95 11.17
CA TYR A 579 14.74 -21.24 9.89
C TYR A 579 13.30 -21.08 9.46
N ARG A 580 13.03 -20.02 8.75
CA ARG A 580 11.73 -19.79 8.15
C ARG A 580 11.57 -20.69 6.93
N LYS A 581 10.45 -21.38 6.80
CA LYS A 581 10.23 -22.36 5.71
C LYS A 581 10.30 -21.72 4.32
N SER A 582 9.76 -20.51 4.15
CA SER A 582 9.86 -19.76 2.90
C SER A 582 11.29 -19.43 2.48
N ASP A 583 12.23 -19.36 3.42
CA ASP A 583 13.62 -19.01 3.16
C ASP A 583 14.54 -20.25 3.03
N SER A 584 13.97 -21.46 3.04
CA SER A 584 14.71 -22.72 3.03
C SER A 584 15.71 -22.84 1.84
N LYS A 585 15.44 -22.18 0.71
CA LYS A 585 16.35 -22.15 -0.45
C LYS A 585 17.62 -21.33 -0.19
N LYS A 586 17.56 -20.30 0.66
CA LYS A 586 18.70 -19.44 0.99
C LYS A 586 19.55 -19.99 2.16
N ARG A 587 19.03 -20.99 2.89
CA ARG A 587 19.69 -21.64 4.04
C ARG A 587 20.35 -20.64 5.02
N GLU A 588 19.65 -19.56 5.33
CA GLU A 588 20.09 -18.63 6.37
C GLU A 588 19.39 -19.01 7.69
N PRO A 589 19.97 -19.91 8.51
CA PRO A 589 19.42 -20.26 9.80
C PRO A 589 19.52 -19.10 10.77
N PHE A 590 18.61 -19.04 11.70
CA PHE A 590 18.73 -18.24 12.92
C PHE A 590 19.33 -19.16 13.98
N THR A 591 20.55 -18.89 14.39
CA THR A 591 21.28 -19.73 15.33
C THR A 591 21.46 -19.01 16.65
N LEU A 592 21.03 -19.67 17.72
CA LEU A 592 21.21 -19.22 19.09
C LEU A 592 22.42 -19.89 19.70
N TYR A 593 23.31 -19.09 20.23
CA TYR A 593 24.50 -19.53 20.97
C TYR A 593 24.39 -19.12 22.43
N SER A 594 24.87 -19.96 23.34
CA SER A 594 25.13 -19.61 24.73
C SER A 594 26.63 -19.47 24.96
N ARG A 595 26.95 -18.65 25.92
CA ARG A 595 28.31 -18.56 26.43
C ARG A 595 28.50 -19.59 27.55
N ASN A 596 29.68 -20.23 27.60
CA ASN A 596 30.13 -21.04 28.74
C ASN A 596 30.29 -20.21 30.00
#